data_be0b7804573f70b780365da3386f586a
#
_entry.id   be0b7804573f70b780365da3386f586a
#
_cell.length_a   1.000
_cell.length_b   1.000
_cell.length_c   1.000
_cell.angle_alpha   90.00
_cell.angle_beta   90.00
_cell.angle_gamma   90.00
#
_symmetry.space_group_name_H-M   'P 1'
#
loop_
_entity.id
_entity.type
_entity.pdbx_description
1 polymer ?
#
loop_
_entity_poly.entity_id
_entity_poly.type
_entity_poly.pdbx_seq_one_letter_code
_entity_poly.pdbx_strand_id
1 'polypeptide(L)'
;MAITANVDLGNGVSKASCYLIIPTAYVKKFQKEYYIDEEDKEVETRAESFKLIYDVHIYQNKTDKDSHLRQSKQIPCKEVDHFKIDYDPTTSDNPFKLAYTHLKTNSKLSSVTDA
;
A
#
# COMPACT_ATOMS: atom_id res chain seq x y z
N MET A 1 1.69 -11.08 -9.66
CA MET A 1 2.53 -11.09 -8.44
C MET A 1 1.62 -11.13 -7.22
N ALA A 2 1.98 -11.90 -6.22
CA ALA A 2 1.24 -12.03 -4.97
C ALA A 2 2.18 -12.47 -3.86
N ILE A 3 1.73 -12.38 -2.62
CA ILE A 3 2.45 -12.92 -1.46
C ILE A 3 1.51 -13.76 -0.60
N THR A 4 2.09 -14.67 0.15
CA THR A 4 1.40 -15.34 1.26
C THR A 4 2.02 -14.91 2.56
N ALA A 5 1.20 -14.75 3.58
CA ALA A 5 1.66 -14.32 4.90
C ALA A 5 0.63 -14.67 5.97
N ASN A 6 1.10 -14.79 7.21
CA ASN A 6 0.21 -14.75 8.37
C ASN A 6 -0.16 -13.29 8.62
N VAL A 7 -1.42 -13.01 8.82
CA VAL A 7 -1.93 -11.64 8.99
C VAL A 7 -2.50 -11.48 10.40
N ASP A 8 -2.00 -10.48 11.11
CA ASP A 8 -2.57 -10.04 12.38
C ASP A 8 -3.77 -9.12 12.10
N LEU A 9 -4.97 -9.60 12.41
CA LEU A 9 -6.22 -8.87 12.18
C LEU A 9 -6.60 -7.94 13.35
N GLY A 10 -5.77 -7.87 14.40
CA GLY A 10 -6.06 -7.10 15.60
C GLY A 10 -6.84 -7.89 16.64
N ASN A 11 -6.93 -7.34 17.85
CA ASN A 11 -7.66 -7.94 18.99
C ASN A 11 -7.24 -9.39 19.30
N GLY A 12 -5.98 -9.74 19.07
CA GLY A 12 -5.49 -11.09 19.32
C GLY A 12 -5.90 -12.12 18.27
N VAL A 13 -6.52 -11.68 17.19
CA VAL A 13 -6.94 -12.56 16.09
C VAL A 13 -5.91 -12.49 14.96
N SER A 14 -5.48 -13.64 14.47
CA SER A 14 -4.62 -13.73 13.29
C SER A 14 -5.05 -14.89 12.40
N LYS A 15 -4.76 -14.76 11.11
CA LYS A 15 -4.98 -15.82 10.13
C LYS A 15 -3.67 -16.23 9.48
N ALA A 16 -3.44 -17.54 9.41
CA ALA A 16 -2.24 -18.10 8.81
C ALA A 16 -2.39 -18.27 7.29
N SER A 17 -1.28 -18.10 6.58
CA SER A 17 -1.16 -18.41 5.15
C SER A 17 -2.21 -17.72 4.28
N CYS A 18 -2.51 -16.45 4.58
CA CYS A 18 -3.39 -15.66 3.73
C CYS A 18 -2.72 -15.36 2.39
N TYR A 19 -3.54 -15.16 1.36
CA TYR A 19 -3.11 -14.77 0.02
C TYR A 19 -3.39 -13.29 -0.19
N LEU A 20 -2.33 -12.49 -0.41
CA LEU A 20 -2.43 -11.05 -0.53
C LEU A 20 -2.04 -10.61 -1.93
N ILE A 21 -2.84 -9.71 -2.49
CA ILE A 21 -2.54 -9.06 -3.77
C ILE A 21 -2.64 -7.54 -3.62
N ILE A 22 -1.93 -6.86 -4.51
CA ILE A 22 -2.06 -5.41 -4.70
C ILE A 22 -2.76 -5.20 -6.04
N PRO A 23 -4.07 -4.93 -6.05
CA PRO A 23 -4.80 -4.78 -7.30
C PRO A 23 -4.53 -3.44 -7.98
N THR A 24 -4.16 -2.43 -7.21
CA THR A 24 -3.96 -1.07 -7.68
C THR A 24 -2.73 -0.47 -7.02
N ALA A 25 -1.83 0.07 -7.84
CA ALA A 25 -0.69 0.85 -7.38
C ALA A 25 -0.44 1.98 -8.37
N TYR A 26 -0.33 3.20 -7.89
CA TYR A 26 -0.07 4.36 -8.74
C TYR A 26 0.73 5.43 -8.00
N VAL A 27 1.34 6.32 -8.77
CA VAL A 27 2.13 7.43 -8.25
C VAL A 27 1.35 8.72 -8.43
N LYS A 28 1.30 9.52 -7.39
CA LYS A 28 0.67 10.84 -7.41
C LYS A 28 1.66 11.91 -7.02
N LYS A 29 1.67 12.99 -7.79
CA LYS A 29 2.46 14.19 -7.49
C LYS A 29 1.65 15.11 -6.61
N PHE A 30 2.25 15.55 -5.52
CA PHE A 30 1.71 16.57 -4.62
C PHE A 30 2.57 17.82 -4.72
N GLN A 31 1.91 18.96 -4.70
CA GLN A 31 2.56 20.25 -4.87
C GLN A 31 1.97 21.22 -3.86
N LYS A 32 2.82 21.86 -3.05
CA LYS A 32 2.39 22.90 -2.16
C LYS A 32 2.35 24.23 -2.90
N GLU A 33 1.47 25.11 -2.48
CA GLU A 33 1.29 26.43 -3.08
C GLU A 33 2.19 27.46 -2.42
N TYR A 34 2.35 28.60 -3.11
CA TYR A 34 3.01 29.78 -2.58
C TYR A 34 2.03 30.56 -1.70
N TYR A 35 2.56 31.27 -0.73
CA TYR A 35 1.81 32.27 0.01
C TYR A 35 2.65 33.55 0.15
N ILE A 36 1.98 34.65 0.39
CA ILE A 36 2.62 35.97 0.63
C ILE A 36 2.68 36.17 2.13
N ASP A 37 3.88 36.47 2.66
CA ASP A 37 4.06 36.75 4.07
C ASP A 37 3.63 38.18 4.46
N GLU A 38 3.74 38.52 5.75
CA GLU A 38 3.36 39.84 6.28
C GLU A 38 4.21 41.01 5.73
N GLU A 39 5.36 40.70 5.14
CA GLU A 39 6.27 41.71 4.55
C GLU A 39 6.08 41.81 3.03
N ASP A 40 4.98 41.31 2.49
CA ASP A 40 4.68 41.24 1.07
C ASP A 40 5.73 40.46 0.25
N LYS A 41 6.43 39.52 0.90
CA LYS A 41 7.35 38.62 0.23
C LYS A 41 6.66 37.33 -0.11
N GLU A 42 6.82 36.92 -1.33
CA GLU A 42 6.38 35.61 -1.76
C GLU A 42 7.26 34.53 -1.11
N VAL A 43 6.68 33.76 -0.22
CA VAL A 43 7.36 32.64 0.42
C VAL A 43 6.97 31.37 -0.31
N GLU A 44 7.97 30.71 -0.87
CA GLU A 44 7.77 29.41 -1.50
C GLU A 44 7.58 28.34 -0.45
N THR A 45 6.34 27.86 -0.32
CA THR A 45 6.03 26.68 0.50
C THR A 45 6.01 25.43 -0.34
N ARG A 46 6.29 25.56 -1.62
CA ARG A 46 6.19 24.50 -2.60
C ARG A 46 7.32 23.51 -2.45
N ALA A 47 7.00 22.35 -1.95
CA ALA A 47 7.84 21.17 -2.12
C ALA A 47 7.10 20.20 -3.04
N GLU A 48 7.68 19.88 -4.16
CA GLU A 48 7.18 18.77 -4.95
C GLU A 48 7.45 17.50 -4.21
N SER A 49 6.43 16.70 -4.01
CA SER A 49 6.57 15.37 -3.44
C SER A 49 5.80 14.36 -4.27
N PHE A 50 6.33 13.17 -4.35
CA PHE A 50 5.68 12.07 -5.04
C PHE A 50 5.33 11.00 -4.02
N LYS A 51 4.13 10.47 -4.12
CA LYS A 51 3.65 9.41 -3.24
C LYS A 51 3.25 8.20 -4.08
N LEU A 52 3.64 7.04 -3.61
CA LEU A 52 3.13 5.77 -4.10
C LEU A 52 1.91 5.40 -3.27
N ILE A 53 0.79 5.20 -3.93
CA ILE A 53 -0.48 4.85 -3.31
C ILE A 53 -0.89 3.48 -3.80
N TYR A 54 -1.19 2.58 -2.88
CA TYR A 54 -1.62 1.24 -3.26
C TYR A 54 -2.64 0.66 -2.29
N ASP A 55 -3.45 -0.24 -2.81
CA ASP A 55 -4.44 -0.99 -2.04
C ASP A 55 -4.01 -2.45 -1.90
N VAL A 56 -4.46 -3.08 -0.84
CA VAL A 56 -4.18 -4.50 -0.56
C VAL A 56 -5.49 -5.24 -0.40
N HIS A 57 -5.62 -6.36 -1.10
CA HIS A 57 -6.71 -7.29 -0.92
C HIS A 57 -6.18 -8.57 -0.29
N ILE A 58 -6.82 -9.02 0.77
CA ILE A 58 -6.46 -10.21 1.53
C ILE A 58 -7.51 -11.29 1.32
N TYR A 59 -7.07 -12.49 0.98
CA TYR A 59 -7.93 -13.66 0.83
C TYR A 59 -7.40 -14.81 1.67
N GLN A 60 -8.27 -15.74 2.04
CA GLN A 60 -7.84 -16.92 2.77
C GLN A 60 -6.89 -17.80 1.95
N ASN A 61 -7.10 -17.86 0.64
CA ASN A 61 -6.26 -18.62 -0.30
C ASN A 61 -6.45 -18.10 -1.73
N LYS A 62 -5.66 -18.65 -2.65
CA LYS A 62 -5.74 -18.28 -4.07
C LYS A 62 -7.07 -18.64 -4.71
N THR A 63 -7.68 -19.73 -4.30
CA THR A 63 -8.99 -20.16 -4.82
C THR A 63 -10.06 -19.10 -4.56
N ASP A 64 -10.08 -18.52 -3.38
CA ASP A 64 -11.00 -17.44 -3.02
C ASP A 64 -10.71 -16.18 -3.85
N LYS A 65 -9.44 -15.84 -4.05
CA LYS A 65 -9.03 -14.70 -4.89
C LYS A 65 -9.47 -14.88 -6.35
N ASP A 66 -9.41 -16.08 -6.89
CA ASP A 66 -9.76 -16.38 -8.28
C ASP A 66 -11.26 -16.58 -8.48
N SER A 67 -12.04 -16.61 -7.40
CA SER A 67 -13.50 -16.77 -7.46
C SER A 67 -14.17 -15.52 -8.07
N HIS A 68 -15.24 -15.75 -8.82
CA HIS A 68 -16.09 -14.64 -9.29
C HIS A 68 -16.83 -13.93 -8.15
N LEU A 69 -16.90 -14.54 -6.96
CA LEU A 69 -17.42 -13.94 -5.73
C LEU A 69 -16.32 -13.38 -4.84
N ARG A 70 -15.14 -13.10 -5.39
CA ARG A 70 -13.96 -12.71 -4.62
C ARG A 70 -14.17 -11.50 -3.69
N GLN A 71 -15.00 -10.55 -4.07
CA GLN A 71 -15.25 -9.37 -3.23
C GLN A 71 -15.88 -9.75 -1.89
N SER A 72 -16.78 -10.72 -1.88
CA SER A 72 -17.40 -11.20 -0.64
C SER A 72 -16.48 -12.09 0.19
N LYS A 73 -15.40 -12.59 -0.41
CA LYS A 73 -14.41 -13.45 0.25
C LYS A 73 -13.19 -12.71 0.75
N GLN A 74 -13.12 -11.42 0.51
CA GLN A 74 -12.04 -10.57 0.98
C GLN A 74 -12.06 -10.45 2.50
N ILE A 75 -10.89 -10.61 3.12
CA ILE A 75 -10.74 -10.49 4.57
C ILE A 75 -10.46 -9.02 4.90
N PRO A 76 -11.32 -8.33 5.65
CA PRO A 76 -11.05 -6.95 6.02
C PRO A 76 -9.95 -6.87 7.08
N CYS A 77 -8.98 -5.98 6.84
CA CYS A 77 -7.95 -5.66 7.82
C CYS A 77 -7.60 -4.19 7.67
N LYS A 78 -8.06 -3.37 8.58
CA LYS A 78 -7.91 -1.91 8.52
C LYS A 78 -6.46 -1.45 8.42
N GLU A 79 -5.54 -2.18 9.02
CA GLU A 79 -4.13 -1.81 9.09
C GLU A 79 -3.31 -2.36 7.91
N VAL A 80 -3.92 -3.22 7.08
CA VAL A 80 -3.34 -3.75 5.85
C VAL A 80 -4.37 -3.62 4.74
N ASP A 81 -4.63 -2.39 4.32
CA ASP A 81 -5.71 -2.09 3.36
C ASP A 81 -5.26 -1.07 2.32
N HIS A 82 -4.88 0.12 2.76
CA HIS A 82 -4.53 1.23 1.89
C HIS A 82 -3.28 1.92 2.43
N PHE A 83 -2.33 2.18 1.54
CA PHE A 83 -1.06 2.79 1.91
C PHE A 83 -0.70 3.95 0.99
N LYS A 84 -0.04 4.92 1.59
CA LYS A 84 0.50 6.09 0.90
C LYS A 84 1.91 6.29 1.45
N ILE A 85 2.90 6.06 0.61
CA ILE A 85 4.31 6.11 0.99
C ILE A 85 5.08 7.05 0.08
N ASP A 86 6.26 7.48 0.54
CA ASP A 86 7.14 8.30 -0.27
C ASP A 86 7.63 7.53 -1.51
N TYR A 87 7.73 8.25 -2.61
CA TYR A 87 8.18 7.71 -3.88
C TYR A 87 9.31 8.55 -4.44
N ASP A 88 10.39 7.90 -4.85
CA ASP A 88 11.51 8.55 -5.53
C ASP A 88 11.22 8.54 -7.06
N PRO A 89 11.00 9.72 -7.68
CA PRO A 89 10.67 9.78 -9.09
C PRO A 89 11.83 9.38 -10.01
N THR A 90 13.04 9.23 -9.48
CA THR A 90 14.22 8.80 -10.25
C THR A 90 14.39 7.29 -10.27
N THR A 91 13.57 6.54 -9.53
CA THR A 91 13.68 5.07 -9.49
C THR A 91 13.34 4.45 -10.84
N SER A 92 14.03 3.37 -11.18
CA SER A 92 13.71 2.54 -12.34
C SER A 92 12.73 1.41 -12.03
N ASP A 93 12.40 1.20 -10.75
CA ASP A 93 11.46 0.16 -10.33
C ASP A 93 10.02 0.59 -10.61
N ASN A 94 9.17 -0.35 -11.01
CA ASN A 94 7.78 -0.03 -11.23
C ASN A 94 7.00 0.08 -9.90
N PRO A 95 5.85 0.79 -9.91
CA PRO A 95 5.06 1.02 -8.69
C PRO A 95 4.62 -0.27 -8.00
N PHE A 96 4.24 -1.31 -8.73
CA PHE A 96 3.82 -2.58 -8.14
C PHE A 96 4.95 -3.27 -7.38
N LYS A 97 6.15 -3.28 -7.97
CA LYS A 97 7.32 -3.86 -7.30
C LYS A 97 7.63 -3.16 -5.98
N LEU A 98 7.61 -1.83 -5.99
CA LEU A 98 7.85 -1.03 -4.79
C LEU A 98 6.75 -1.24 -3.75
N ALA A 99 5.50 -1.34 -4.17
CA ALA A 99 4.37 -1.59 -3.29
C ALA A 99 4.49 -2.95 -2.59
N TYR A 100 4.81 -4.01 -3.32
CA TYR A 100 5.03 -5.33 -2.72
C TYR A 100 6.24 -5.35 -1.79
N THR A 101 7.32 -4.67 -2.14
CA THR A 101 8.49 -4.54 -1.26
C THR A 101 8.12 -3.86 0.06
N HIS A 102 7.36 -2.80 0.01
CA HIS A 102 6.87 -2.11 1.21
C HIS A 102 5.92 -3.00 2.02
N LEU A 103 4.96 -3.65 1.35
CA LEU A 103 4.00 -4.53 2.01
C LEU A 103 4.69 -5.66 2.79
N LYS A 104 5.73 -6.25 2.23
CA LYS A 104 6.49 -7.33 2.89
C LYS A 104 7.13 -6.91 4.20
N THR A 105 7.33 -5.62 4.45
CA THR A 105 7.92 -5.08 5.69
C THR A 105 6.87 -4.73 6.74
N ASN A 106 5.59 -4.92 6.45
CA ASN A 106 4.52 -4.55 7.38
C ASN A 106 4.56 -5.41 8.64
N SER A 107 4.48 -4.76 9.81
CA SER A 107 4.56 -5.44 11.12
C SER A 107 3.37 -6.36 11.41
N LYS A 108 2.26 -6.19 10.71
CA LYS A 108 1.08 -7.05 10.84
C LYS A 108 1.20 -8.36 10.05
N LEU A 109 2.24 -8.48 9.25
CA LEU A 109 2.51 -9.68 8.45
C LEU A 109 3.70 -10.45 9.04
N SER A 110 3.61 -11.77 9.03
CA SER A 110 4.70 -12.66 9.39
C SER A 110 4.76 -13.85 8.43
N SER A 111 5.91 -14.53 8.41
CA SER A 111 6.13 -15.66 7.49
C SER A 111 5.81 -15.30 6.03
N VAL A 112 6.27 -14.14 5.60
CA VAL A 112 5.97 -13.61 4.26
C VAL A 112 6.78 -14.35 3.21
N THR A 113 6.09 -14.85 2.19
CA THR A 113 6.72 -15.50 1.03
C THR A 113 6.08 -15.03 -0.27
N ASP A 114 6.85 -15.04 -1.34
CA ASP A 114 6.30 -14.80 -2.67
C ASP A 114 5.41 -15.99 -3.08
N ALA A 115 4.29 -15.67 -3.67
CA ALA A 115 3.33 -16.68 -4.11
C ALA A 115 3.35 -16.86 -5.62
#